data_29706a4fe1090d2fbe619a08a6d6ff7a
#
_entry.id   29706a4fe1090d2fbe619a08a6d6ff7a
#
_cell.length_a   1.000
_cell.length_b   1.000
_cell.length_c   1.000
_cell.angle_alpha   90.00
_cell.angle_beta   90.00
_cell.angle_gamma   90.00
#
_symmetry.space_group_name_H-M   'P 1'
#
loop_
_entity.id
_entity.type
_entity.pdbx_description
1 polymer ?
#
loop_
_entity_poly.entity_id
_entity_poly.type
_entity_poly.pdbx_seq_one_letter_code
_entity_poly.pdbx_strand_id
1 'polypeptide(L)'
;MKKTIAAFLITIMAILPSQAQQKDIQVQKRDTFEFSFDLPIYVEQLKHELTYPLAWRNCRNMTFDVWKQKARAKVLECMMTPPKAATSFSPEVIAQEQRNGYKALKIRFNVNAYSRITAYVLVPDGKGPFPAINLLHDHGAHLYIGKEKMIKPFGVSEEVAKDAQAWAENLYEGQFVGDYLAQHGYVCFSIDAPMWGERGREEGVDRSKYDIIAGNMMMLGRDLCGFMHYDDIASTDFLSTLPYVDKDRIGCMGCSMGAYRAWMLSAMSDKIKVGAAICWMVTTDVQMSTADHKREYGGFANCLPGLRQYMDYPDIASLAAPKPMLFISGTKDHLFPVRGVKQAFSIIHGVWQSQGADDKLDTELWDIPHSCHKDAQLKSLQFFDKYLKPGTTASSITQRSKKQKSKSNK
;
A
#
# COMPACT_ATOMS: atom_id res chain seq x y z
N MET A 1 35.46 40.52 69.65
CA MET A 1 35.84 39.67 68.47
C MET A 1 34.77 38.59 68.33
N LYS A 2 33.81 38.78 67.43
CA LYS A 2 32.76 37.81 67.10
C LYS A 2 33.03 37.34 65.69
N LYS A 3 33.36 36.03 65.53
CA LYS A 3 33.54 35.40 64.25
C LYS A 3 32.16 34.92 63.75
N THR A 4 31.74 35.45 62.60
CA THR A 4 30.54 35.05 61.88
C THR A 4 30.92 33.90 60.91
N ILE A 5 30.31 32.73 61.09
CA ILE A 5 30.46 31.56 60.18
C ILE A 5 29.34 31.69 59.17
N ALA A 6 29.69 31.90 57.90
CA ALA A 6 28.77 31.85 56.77
C ALA A 6 28.57 30.40 56.37
N ALA A 7 27.37 29.88 56.51
CA ALA A 7 26.97 28.56 56.01
C ALA A 7 26.61 28.68 54.53
N PHE A 8 27.35 28.00 53.67
CA PHE A 8 27.03 27.81 52.24
C PHE A 8 26.02 26.67 52.12
N LEU A 9 24.77 26.99 51.83
CA LEU A 9 23.77 26.01 51.41
C LEU A 9 24.03 25.64 49.95
N ILE A 10 24.57 24.44 49.69
CA ILE A 10 24.63 23.85 48.38
C ILE A 10 23.27 23.23 48.12
N THR A 11 22.46 23.90 47.29
CA THR A 11 21.21 23.34 46.73
C THR A 11 21.57 22.34 45.66
N ILE A 12 21.52 21.05 45.98
CA ILE A 12 21.62 19.97 44.99
C ILE A 12 20.31 19.96 44.23
N MET A 13 20.29 20.58 43.02
CA MET A 13 19.23 20.36 42.07
C MET A 13 19.33 18.92 41.61
N ALA A 14 18.46 18.05 42.10
CA ALA A 14 18.25 16.74 41.53
C ALA A 14 17.63 16.93 40.15
N ILE A 15 18.45 16.75 39.08
CA ILE A 15 17.98 16.68 37.71
C ILE A 15 17.19 15.39 37.61
N LEU A 16 15.87 15.48 37.58
CA LEU A 16 15.00 14.34 37.25
C LEU A 16 15.33 13.90 35.82
N PRO A 17 15.64 12.63 35.57
CA PRO A 17 15.88 12.15 34.23
C PRO A 17 14.64 12.37 33.36
N SER A 18 14.84 12.73 32.09
CA SER A 18 13.75 12.88 31.13
C SER A 18 12.95 11.58 31.04
N GLN A 19 11.69 11.65 30.59
CA GLN A 19 10.86 10.45 30.42
C GLN A 19 11.51 9.37 29.51
N ALA A 20 12.35 9.80 28.55
CA ALA A 20 13.16 8.89 27.73
C ALA A 20 14.21 8.14 28.56
N GLN A 21 14.95 8.84 29.43
CA GLN A 21 15.92 8.21 30.33
C GLN A 21 15.28 7.27 31.35
N GLN A 22 14.04 7.57 31.80
CA GLN A 22 13.30 6.65 32.68
C GLN A 22 12.84 5.40 31.94
N LYS A 23 12.46 5.50 30.66
CA LYS A 23 12.14 4.33 29.81
C LYS A 23 13.38 3.44 29.61
N ASP A 24 14.53 4.03 29.28
CA ASP A 24 15.79 3.30 29.10
C ASP A 24 16.22 2.56 30.40
N ILE A 25 16.06 3.20 31.56
CA ILE A 25 16.36 2.57 32.86
C ILE A 25 15.41 1.40 33.17
N GLN A 26 14.16 1.47 32.77
CA GLN A 26 13.20 0.36 32.92
C GLN A 26 13.52 -0.82 32.00
N VAL A 27 13.96 -0.57 30.77
CA VAL A 27 14.40 -1.61 29.84
C VAL A 27 15.64 -2.33 30.39
N GLN A 28 16.63 -1.58 30.90
CA GLN A 28 17.87 -2.14 31.47
C GLN A 28 17.68 -2.97 32.76
N LYS A 29 16.58 -2.75 33.52
CA LYS A 29 16.30 -3.52 34.75
C LYS A 29 15.60 -4.86 34.54
N ARG A 30 15.28 -5.22 33.28
CA ARG A 30 14.63 -6.49 32.97
C ARG A 30 15.64 -7.54 32.47
N ASP A 31 16.65 -7.83 33.30
CA ASP A 31 17.80 -8.68 32.95
C ASP A 31 17.47 -10.10 32.47
N THR A 32 16.22 -10.53 32.57
CA THR A 32 15.80 -11.89 32.20
C THR A 32 14.63 -11.92 31.20
N PHE A 33 14.11 -10.76 30.76
CA PHE A 33 12.99 -10.63 29.85
C PHE A 33 13.45 -10.01 28.53
N GLU A 34 13.64 -10.83 27.48
CA GLU A 34 14.09 -10.35 26.19
C GLU A 34 12.95 -9.93 25.25
N PHE A 35 11.69 -10.28 25.57
CA PHE A 35 10.54 -10.00 24.71
C PHE A 35 9.40 -9.31 25.46
N SER A 36 8.72 -8.41 24.79
CA SER A 36 7.46 -7.78 25.20
C SER A 36 6.54 -7.66 23.99
N PHE A 37 5.35 -8.28 24.06
CA PHE A 37 4.37 -8.27 22.99
C PHE A 37 4.95 -8.73 21.63
N ASP A 38 5.65 -9.88 21.65
CA ASP A 38 6.32 -10.49 20.50
C ASP A 38 7.44 -9.64 19.85
N LEU A 39 7.87 -8.57 20.52
CA LEU A 39 9.03 -7.78 20.12
C LEU A 39 10.18 -7.95 21.11
N PRO A 40 11.43 -8.03 20.64
CA PRO A 40 12.59 -7.90 21.52
C PRO A 40 12.56 -6.57 22.25
N ILE A 41 12.87 -6.56 23.54
CA ILE A 41 12.89 -5.31 24.33
C ILE A 41 13.86 -4.27 23.75
N TYR A 42 14.96 -4.73 23.17
CA TYR A 42 15.97 -3.89 22.54
C TYR A 42 15.53 -3.29 21.19
N VAL A 43 14.32 -3.61 20.67
CA VAL A 43 13.81 -3.00 19.43
C VAL A 43 13.74 -1.48 19.52
N GLU A 44 13.45 -0.95 20.72
CA GLU A 44 13.44 0.49 20.95
C GLU A 44 14.83 1.11 20.73
N GLN A 45 15.89 0.42 21.17
CA GLN A 45 17.27 0.87 20.97
C GLN A 45 17.65 0.81 19.48
N LEU A 46 17.32 -0.29 18.79
CA LEU A 46 17.56 -0.42 17.34
C LEU A 46 16.85 0.67 16.54
N LYS A 47 15.64 1.10 16.96
CA LYS A 47 14.95 2.21 16.32
C LYS A 47 15.66 3.55 16.50
N HIS A 48 16.29 3.79 17.65
CA HIS A 48 17.08 5.01 17.88
C HIS A 48 18.31 5.14 16.99
N GLU A 49 18.79 4.04 16.41
CA GLU A 49 19.89 4.04 15.45
C GLU A 49 19.45 4.45 14.03
N LEU A 50 18.12 4.47 13.77
CA LEU A 50 17.57 4.80 12.45
C LEU A 50 17.64 6.32 12.20
N THR A 51 18.52 6.75 11.33
CA THR A 51 18.74 8.17 11.00
C THR A 51 18.06 8.61 9.70
N TYR A 52 17.56 7.66 8.90
CA TYR A 52 16.91 7.88 7.61
C TYR A 52 17.70 8.80 6.67
N PRO A 53 18.96 8.47 6.34
CA PRO A 53 19.85 9.37 5.59
C PRO A 53 19.35 9.67 4.17
N LEU A 54 18.45 8.89 3.61
CA LEU A 54 17.80 9.15 2.33
C LEU A 54 16.36 9.70 2.44
N ALA A 55 15.92 10.08 3.65
CA ALA A 55 14.69 10.87 3.76
C ALA A 55 14.89 12.25 3.10
N TRP A 56 13.90 12.74 2.33
CA TRP A 56 14.02 14.03 1.64
C TRP A 56 14.37 15.18 2.59
N ARG A 57 13.82 15.16 3.81
CA ARG A 57 14.12 16.17 4.86
C ARG A 57 15.62 16.23 5.24
N ASN A 58 16.36 15.13 5.03
CA ASN A 58 17.79 15.00 5.35
C ASN A 58 18.69 15.19 4.10
N CYS A 59 18.10 15.36 2.89
CA CYS A 59 18.82 15.42 1.61
C CYS A 59 18.72 16.80 0.92
N ARG A 60 18.60 17.88 1.68
CA ARG A 60 18.41 19.26 1.16
C ARG A 60 19.59 19.82 0.38
N ASN A 61 20.71 19.14 0.35
CA ASN A 61 21.91 19.51 -0.39
C ASN A 61 21.90 19.06 -1.87
N MET A 62 20.80 18.44 -2.34
CA MET A 62 20.64 17.98 -3.73
C MET A 62 19.26 18.36 -4.28
N THR A 63 19.11 18.32 -5.61
CA THR A 63 17.80 18.51 -6.26
C THR A 63 16.88 17.34 -5.99
N PHE A 64 15.56 17.59 -6.09
CA PHE A 64 14.58 16.55 -5.86
C PHE A 64 14.71 15.36 -6.83
N ASP A 65 15.03 15.63 -8.11
CA ASP A 65 15.20 14.56 -9.10
C ASP A 65 16.42 13.69 -8.80
N VAL A 66 17.54 14.29 -8.37
CA VAL A 66 18.74 13.55 -7.95
C VAL A 66 18.45 12.72 -6.70
N TRP A 67 17.72 13.29 -5.72
CA TRP A 67 17.28 12.55 -4.56
C TRP A 67 16.42 11.36 -4.94
N LYS A 68 15.38 11.60 -5.74
CA LYS A 68 14.43 10.57 -6.18
C LYS A 68 15.12 9.41 -6.89
N GLN A 69 16.10 9.72 -7.76
CA GLN A 69 16.91 8.71 -8.44
C GLN A 69 17.70 7.85 -7.44
N LYS A 70 18.41 8.50 -6.49
CA LYS A 70 19.21 7.80 -5.47
C LYS A 70 18.34 6.94 -4.54
N ALA A 71 17.23 7.50 -4.08
CA ALA A 71 16.32 6.83 -3.18
C ALA A 71 15.62 5.63 -3.86
N ARG A 72 15.16 5.78 -5.12
CA ARG A 72 14.63 4.66 -5.92
C ARG A 72 15.68 3.55 -6.13
N ALA A 73 16.92 3.91 -6.40
CA ALA A 73 17.99 2.93 -6.53
C ALA A 73 18.19 2.13 -5.23
N LYS A 74 18.10 2.78 -4.06
CA LYS A 74 18.16 2.10 -2.76
C LYS A 74 16.95 1.20 -2.51
N VAL A 75 15.75 1.62 -2.90
CA VAL A 75 14.56 0.76 -2.83
C VAL A 75 14.76 -0.50 -3.68
N LEU A 76 15.22 -0.35 -4.94
CA LEU A 76 15.51 -1.50 -5.83
C LEU A 76 16.58 -2.43 -5.24
N GLU A 77 17.62 -1.89 -4.62
CA GLU A 77 18.65 -2.68 -3.94
C GLU A 77 18.03 -3.54 -2.80
N CYS A 78 17.17 -2.92 -1.97
CA CYS A 78 16.50 -3.61 -0.87
C CYS A 78 15.37 -4.56 -1.34
N MET A 79 14.83 -4.38 -2.54
CA MET A 79 13.94 -5.36 -3.18
C MET A 79 14.67 -6.62 -3.63
N MET A 80 15.99 -6.65 -3.48
CA MET A 80 16.88 -7.74 -3.86
C MET A 80 16.84 -8.03 -5.38
N THR A 81 17.27 -9.19 -5.81
CA THR A 81 17.38 -9.51 -7.23
C THR A 81 16.00 -9.63 -7.89
N PRO A 82 15.72 -8.89 -8.98
CA PRO A 82 14.45 -9.00 -9.70
C PRO A 82 14.28 -10.39 -10.37
N PRO A 83 13.04 -10.84 -10.61
CA PRO A 83 12.81 -11.96 -11.50
C PRO A 83 13.31 -11.61 -12.91
N LYS A 84 13.79 -12.61 -13.66
CA LYS A 84 14.13 -12.41 -15.07
C LYS A 84 12.88 -11.97 -15.83
N ALA A 85 12.98 -10.89 -16.60
CA ALA A 85 11.87 -10.40 -17.40
C ALA A 85 11.40 -11.44 -18.42
N ALA A 86 10.10 -11.51 -18.67
CA ALA A 86 9.56 -12.29 -19.77
C ALA A 86 10.00 -11.68 -21.10
N THR A 87 10.27 -12.53 -22.10
CA THR A 87 10.59 -12.07 -23.47
C THR A 87 9.36 -11.50 -24.19
N SER A 88 8.16 -11.95 -23.80
CA SER A 88 6.86 -11.47 -24.26
C SER A 88 5.80 -11.75 -23.20
N PHE A 89 4.84 -10.87 -23.05
CA PHE A 89 3.67 -11.12 -22.19
C PHE A 89 2.79 -12.27 -22.69
N SER A 90 2.74 -12.52 -24.00
CA SER A 90 1.95 -13.60 -24.64
C SER A 90 0.54 -13.74 -24.04
N PRO A 91 -0.31 -12.69 -24.11
CA PRO A 91 -1.63 -12.72 -23.48
C PRO A 91 -2.58 -13.70 -24.18
N GLU A 92 -3.42 -14.35 -23.39
CA GLU A 92 -4.46 -15.28 -23.82
C GLU A 92 -5.74 -15.00 -23.02
N VAL A 93 -6.85 -14.74 -23.68
CA VAL A 93 -8.16 -14.64 -23.03
C VAL A 93 -8.69 -16.05 -22.81
N ILE A 94 -8.77 -16.48 -21.54
CA ILE A 94 -9.20 -17.84 -21.18
C ILE A 94 -10.66 -17.93 -20.76
N ALA A 95 -11.29 -16.81 -20.37
CA ALA A 95 -12.73 -16.70 -20.13
C ALA A 95 -13.18 -15.25 -20.32
N GLN A 96 -14.46 -15.08 -20.67
CA GLN A 96 -15.07 -13.75 -20.78
C GLN A 96 -16.57 -13.83 -20.50
N GLU A 97 -17.11 -12.73 -19.97
CA GLU A 97 -18.55 -12.55 -19.83
C GLU A 97 -18.95 -11.07 -20.02
N GLN A 98 -20.18 -10.82 -20.46
CA GLN A 98 -20.73 -9.48 -20.50
C GLN A 98 -21.41 -9.18 -19.18
N ARG A 99 -21.13 -8.00 -18.63
CA ARG A 99 -21.77 -7.45 -17.42
C ARG A 99 -22.48 -6.15 -17.75
N ASN A 100 -23.19 -5.60 -16.77
CA ASN A 100 -23.95 -4.35 -16.97
C ASN A 100 -22.97 -3.15 -17.16
N GLY A 101 -22.78 -2.75 -18.42
CA GLY A 101 -21.95 -1.60 -18.80
C GLY A 101 -20.46 -1.88 -19.04
N TYR A 102 -20.03 -3.15 -18.99
CA TYR A 102 -18.64 -3.54 -19.25
C TYR A 102 -18.50 -5.03 -19.57
N LYS A 103 -17.42 -5.38 -20.22
CA LYS A 103 -16.97 -6.77 -20.45
C LYS A 103 -15.95 -7.17 -19.40
N ALA A 104 -16.11 -8.34 -18.80
CA ALA A 104 -15.15 -8.97 -17.92
C ALA A 104 -14.33 -10.02 -18.69
N LEU A 105 -13.01 -9.93 -18.60
CA LEU A 105 -12.06 -10.84 -19.21
C LEU A 105 -11.21 -11.50 -18.13
N LYS A 106 -10.96 -12.81 -18.25
CA LYS A 106 -9.90 -13.51 -17.51
C LYS A 106 -8.77 -13.77 -18.51
N ILE A 107 -7.63 -13.15 -18.28
CA ILE A 107 -6.47 -13.19 -19.18
C ILE A 107 -5.34 -13.92 -18.48
N ARG A 108 -4.66 -14.80 -19.20
CA ARG A 108 -3.42 -15.44 -18.78
C ARG A 108 -2.26 -14.79 -19.51
N PHE A 109 -1.18 -14.44 -18.80
CA PHE A 109 -0.01 -13.80 -19.40
C PHE A 109 1.27 -14.11 -18.63
N ASN A 110 2.43 -13.92 -19.25
CA ASN A 110 3.73 -14.08 -18.61
C ASN A 110 4.07 -12.80 -17.83
N VAL A 111 4.02 -12.82 -16.51
CA VAL A 111 4.40 -11.66 -15.67
C VAL A 111 5.92 -11.53 -15.58
N ASN A 112 6.63 -12.66 -15.63
CA ASN A 112 8.09 -12.75 -15.69
C ASN A 112 8.48 -14.06 -16.39
N ALA A 113 9.78 -14.35 -16.52
CA ALA A 113 10.25 -15.57 -17.22
C ALA A 113 9.93 -16.89 -16.49
N TYR A 114 9.52 -16.81 -15.22
CA TYR A 114 9.25 -17.99 -14.38
C TYR A 114 7.76 -18.24 -14.16
N SER A 115 6.91 -17.22 -14.36
CA SER A 115 5.51 -17.26 -13.97
C SER A 115 4.59 -16.78 -15.07
N ARG A 116 3.65 -17.65 -15.43
CA ARG A 116 2.49 -17.36 -16.26
C ARG A 116 1.26 -17.31 -15.36
N ILE A 117 0.69 -16.15 -15.17
CA ILE A 117 -0.38 -15.90 -14.19
C ILE A 117 -1.67 -15.46 -14.86
N THR A 118 -2.77 -15.46 -14.09
CA THR A 118 -4.05 -14.93 -14.53
C THR A 118 -4.32 -13.55 -13.96
N ALA A 119 -5.01 -12.73 -14.73
CA ALA A 119 -5.57 -11.44 -14.33
C ALA A 119 -7.06 -11.38 -14.66
N TYR A 120 -7.79 -10.60 -13.87
CA TYR A 120 -9.09 -10.07 -14.30
C TYR A 120 -8.91 -8.70 -14.92
N VAL A 121 -9.61 -8.49 -16.04
CA VAL A 121 -9.65 -7.21 -16.75
C VAL A 121 -11.09 -6.87 -17.05
N LEU A 122 -11.55 -5.73 -16.55
CA LEU A 122 -12.87 -5.21 -16.84
C LEU A 122 -12.73 -4.07 -17.84
N VAL A 123 -13.45 -4.15 -18.95
CA VAL A 123 -13.38 -3.17 -20.04
C VAL A 123 -14.74 -2.49 -20.21
N PRO A 124 -14.88 -1.18 -19.97
CA PRO A 124 -16.14 -0.47 -20.14
C PRO A 124 -16.69 -0.60 -21.56
N ASP A 125 -18.01 -0.63 -21.70
CA ASP A 125 -18.68 -0.55 -22.99
C ASP A 125 -18.43 0.83 -23.63
N GLY A 126 -18.34 0.85 -24.97
CA GLY A 126 -18.16 2.08 -25.72
C GLY A 126 -16.83 2.17 -26.48
N LYS A 127 -16.47 3.37 -26.90
CA LYS A 127 -15.28 3.61 -27.71
C LYS A 127 -14.11 4.06 -26.82
N GLY A 128 -13.10 3.18 -26.66
CA GLY A 128 -11.85 3.48 -25.96
C GLY A 128 -10.88 4.33 -26.83
N PRO A 129 -9.59 4.49 -26.39
CA PRO A 129 -9.05 3.89 -25.17
C PRO A 129 -9.54 4.59 -23.88
N PHE A 130 -9.66 3.81 -22.80
CA PHE A 130 -10.17 4.25 -21.51
C PHE A 130 -9.02 4.48 -20.51
N PRO A 131 -9.19 5.38 -19.51
CA PRO A 131 -8.31 5.39 -18.35
C PRO A 131 -8.41 4.06 -17.61
N ALA A 132 -7.32 3.66 -16.95
CA ALA A 132 -7.23 2.35 -16.30
C ALA A 132 -6.81 2.46 -14.84
N ILE A 133 -7.26 1.51 -14.01
CA ILE A 133 -6.85 1.38 -12.61
C ILE A 133 -6.30 -0.03 -12.37
N ASN A 134 -5.04 -0.11 -11.92
CA ASN A 134 -4.47 -1.34 -11.39
C ASN A 134 -4.90 -1.49 -9.94
N LEU A 135 -5.67 -2.54 -9.64
CA LEU A 135 -6.26 -2.83 -8.34
C LEU A 135 -5.43 -3.88 -7.61
N LEU A 136 -4.94 -3.51 -6.45
CA LEU A 136 -4.01 -4.29 -5.63
C LEU A 136 -4.73 -4.79 -4.38
N HIS A 137 -4.91 -6.11 -4.27
CA HIS A 137 -5.68 -6.72 -3.18
C HIS A 137 -4.96 -6.65 -1.83
N ASP A 138 -5.73 -6.72 -0.75
CA ASP A 138 -5.26 -6.76 0.64
C ASP A 138 -4.61 -8.10 1.03
N HIS A 139 -3.94 -8.10 2.19
CA HIS A 139 -3.36 -9.31 2.81
C HIS A 139 -4.46 -10.16 3.45
N GLY A 140 -5.16 -9.58 4.42
CA GLY A 140 -6.25 -10.16 5.19
C GLY A 140 -5.92 -11.42 5.98
N ALA A 141 -4.64 -11.86 6.00
CA ALA A 141 -4.24 -13.20 6.44
C ALA A 141 -5.00 -14.34 5.70
N HIS A 142 -5.64 -14.01 4.58
CA HIS A 142 -6.50 -14.87 3.79
C HIS A 142 -5.92 -15.03 2.38
N LEU A 143 -5.16 -16.13 2.18
CA LEU A 143 -4.40 -16.38 0.96
C LEU A 143 -5.22 -17.14 -0.09
N TYR A 144 -6.37 -17.71 0.29
CA TYR A 144 -7.21 -18.52 -0.60
C TYR A 144 -7.69 -17.76 -1.84
N ILE A 145 -7.94 -16.45 -1.71
CA ILE A 145 -8.32 -15.53 -2.79
C ILE A 145 -7.36 -14.33 -2.85
N GLY A 146 -7.15 -13.79 -4.04
CA GLY A 146 -6.32 -12.62 -4.30
C GLY A 146 -7.07 -11.57 -5.12
N LYS A 147 -6.96 -11.60 -6.45
CA LYS A 147 -7.69 -10.71 -7.38
C LYS A 147 -9.20 -10.77 -7.24
N GLU A 148 -9.73 -11.91 -6.75
CA GLU A 148 -11.14 -12.12 -6.45
C GLU A 148 -11.65 -11.23 -5.30
N LYS A 149 -10.77 -10.63 -4.49
CA LYS A 149 -11.12 -9.61 -3.49
C LYS A 149 -11.47 -8.26 -4.11
N MET A 150 -10.89 -7.97 -5.28
CA MET A 150 -11.01 -6.66 -5.95
C MET A 150 -12.06 -6.65 -7.06
N ILE A 151 -12.24 -7.77 -7.73
CA ILE A 151 -13.11 -7.94 -8.90
C ILE A 151 -13.99 -9.16 -8.67
N LYS A 152 -15.31 -9.00 -8.87
CA LYS A 152 -16.26 -10.11 -8.77
C LYS A 152 -15.78 -11.29 -9.63
N PRO A 153 -15.52 -12.45 -9.04
CA PRO A 153 -14.97 -13.58 -9.77
C PRO A 153 -15.96 -14.20 -10.75
N PHE A 154 -15.42 -14.82 -11.80
CA PHE A 154 -16.13 -15.65 -12.76
C PHE A 154 -15.17 -16.71 -13.32
N GLY A 155 -15.72 -17.80 -13.83
CA GLY A 155 -14.90 -18.93 -14.30
C GLY A 155 -14.06 -19.53 -13.16
N VAL A 156 -14.63 -19.60 -11.96
CA VAL A 156 -14.07 -20.20 -10.75
C VAL A 156 -15.09 -21.16 -10.13
N SER A 157 -14.68 -21.96 -9.14
CA SER A 157 -15.60 -22.79 -8.36
C SER A 157 -16.60 -21.95 -7.55
N GLU A 158 -17.72 -22.55 -7.20
CA GLU A 158 -18.73 -21.91 -6.35
C GLU A 158 -18.16 -21.55 -4.98
N GLU A 159 -17.25 -22.35 -4.45
CA GLU A 159 -16.55 -22.11 -3.19
C GLU A 159 -15.74 -20.80 -3.24
N VAL A 160 -14.91 -20.60 -4.28
CA VAL A 160 -14.16 -19.37 -4.48
C VAL A 160 -15.08 -18.16 -4.65
N ALA A 161 -16.19 -18.31 -5.36
CA ALA A 161 -17.14 -17.24 -5.56
C ALA A 161 -17.82 -16.81 -4.25
N LYS A 162 -18.22 -17.78 -3.42
CA LYS A 162 -18.81 -17.52 -2.09
C LYS A 162 -17.80 -16.87 -1.14
N ASP A 163 -16.57 -17.36 -1.13
CA ASP A 163 -15.50 -16.82 -0.29
C ASP A 163 -15.19 -15.36 -0.67
N ALA A 164 -15.08 -15.05 -1.96
CA ALA A 164 -14.86 -13.70 -2.45
C ALA A 164 -16.04 -12.75 -2.10
N GLN A 165 -17.28 -13.24 -2.15
CA GLN A 165 -18.44 -12.45 -1.77
C GLN A 165 -18.43 -12.14 -0.26
N ALA A 166 -18.16 -13.14 0.58
CA ALA A 166 -18.02 -12.95 2.02
C ALA A 166 -16.90 -11.97 2.37
N TRP A 167 -15.79 -12.03 1.63
CA TRP A 167 -14.70 -11.09 1.80
C TRP A 167 -15.08 -9.65 1.41
N ALA A 168 -15.79 -9.50 0.29
CA ALA A 168 -16.28 -8.19 -0.14
C ALA A 168 -17.25 -7.59 0.91
N GLU A 169 -18.11 -8.40 1.52
CA GLU A 169 -19.01 -7.96 2.60
C GLU A 169 -18.23 -7.52 3.84
N ASN A 170 -17.18 -8.23 4.21
CA ASN A 170 -16.39 -7.95 5.40
C ASN A 170 -15.54 -6.67 5.28
N LEU A 171 -14.80 -6.48 4.17
CA LEU A 171 -13.81 -5.43 4.04
C LEU A 171 -14.24 -4.26 3.13
N TYR A 172 -15.17 -4.50 2.19
CA TYR A 172 -15.54 -3.58 1.12
C TYR A 172 -17.05 -3.23 1.11
N GLU A 173 -17.78 -3.52 2.19
CA GLU A 173 -19.23 -3.30 2.32
C GLU A 173 -20.05 -3.96 1.19
N GLY A 174 -19.66 -5.15 0.77
CA GLY A 174 -20.34 -5.94 -0.26
C GLY A 174 -20.15 -5.43 -1.69
N GLN A 175 -19.23 -4.47 -1.93
CA GLN A 175 -18.99 -3.92 -3.24
C GLN A 175 -17.60 -4.32 -3.76
N PHE A 176 -17.54 -4.94 -4.93
CA PHE A 176 -16.28 -5.17 -5.63
C PHE A 176 -15.79 -3.87 -6.26
N VAL A 177 -14.65 -3.39 -5.80
CA VAL A 177 -14.08 -2.09 -6.22
C VAL A 177 -13.89 -2.00 -7.73
N GLY A 178 -13.42 -3.08 -8.36
CA GLY A 178 -13.17 -3.11 -9.80
C GLY A 178 -14.46 -3.00 -10.61
N ASP A 179 -15.50 -3.72 -10.20
CA ASP A 179 -16.81 -3.66 -10.85
C ASP A 179 -17.45 -2.27 -10.72
N TYR A 180 -17.32 -1.66 -9.54
CA TYR A 180 -17.76 -0.29 -9.30
C TYR A 180 -17.06 0.72 -10.22
N LEU A 181 -15.73 0.67 -10.31
CA LEU A 181 -14.96 1.58 -11.15
C LEU A 181 -15.19 1.32 -12.66
N ALA A 182 -15.37 0.05 -13.06
CA ALA A 182 -15.66 -0.28 -14.46
C ALA A 182 -16.99 0.30 -14.93
N GLN A 183 -18.03 0.26 -14.10
CA GLN A 183 -19.32 0.93 -14.37
C GLN A 183 -19.18 2.47 -14.50
N HIS A 184 -18.10 3.03 -13.96
CA HIS A 184 -17.79 4.45 -14.05
C HIS A 184 -16.79 4.77 -15.19
N GLY A 185 -16.52 3.80 -16.09
CA GLY A 185 -15.75 4.02 -17.32
C GLY A 185 -14.24 3.93 -17.15
N TYR A 186 -13.77 3.11 -16.21
CA TYR A 186 -12.37 2.74 -16.07
C TYR A 186 -12.14 1.30 -16.52
N VAL A 187 -11.06 1.04 -17.24
CA VAL A 187 -10.53 -0.31 -17.32
C VAL A 187 -9.99 -0.69 -15.94
N CYS A 188 -10.47 -1.79 -15.37
CA CYS A 188 -10.00 -2.29 -14.09
C CYS A 188 -9.19 -3.57 -14.30
N PHE A 189 -8.05 -3.64 -13.65
CA PHE A 189 -7.10 -4.76 -13.77
C PHE A 189 -6.67 -5.22 -12.39
N SER A 190 -6.60 -6.53 -12.18
CA SER A 190 -6.09 -7.10 -10.92
C SER A 190 -5.42 -8.45 -11.15
N ILE A 191 -4.30 -8.67 -10.47
CA ILE A 191 -3.58 -9.95 -10.40
C ILE A 191 -3.52 -10.45 -8.95
N ASP A 192 -3.26 -11.73 -8.79
CA ASP A 192 -2.87 -12.29 -7.49
C ASP A 192 -1.42 -11.92 -7.16
N ALA A 193 -1.16 -11.47 -5.94
CA ALA A 193 0.19 -11.44 -5.41
C ALA A 193 0.76 -12.87 -5.29
N PRO A 194 2.08 -13.06 -5.29
CA PRO A 194 2.69 -14.35 -5.00
C PRO A 194 2.10 -14.99 -3.75
N MET A 195 1.72 -16.26 -3.83
CA MET A 195 1.07 -17.07 -2.80
C MET A 195 -0.44 -16.84 -2.59
N TRP A 196 -1.03 -15.78 -3.14
CA TRP A 196 -2.49 -15.57 -3.07
C TRP A 196 -3.22 -16.15 -4.28
N GLY A 197 -4.49 -16.46 -4.06
CA GLY A 197 -5.41 -16.90 -5.11
C GLY A 197 -4.88 -18.08 -5.92
N GLU A 198 -4.97 -18.01 -7.24
CA GLU A 198 -4.51 -19.08 -8.14
C GLU A 198 -3.00 -19.33 -8.10
N ARG A 199 -2.22 -18.43 -7.46
CA ARG A 199 -0.76 -18.59 -7.31
C ARG A 199 -0.34 -19.44 -6.09
N GLY A 200 -1.29 -19.94 -5.31
CA GLY A 200 -0.99 -20.78 -4.14
C GLY A 200 -2.13 -21.68 -3.70
N ARG A 201 -3.37 -21.38 -4.09
CA ARG A 201 -4.57 -22.10 -3.62
C ARG A 201 -4.55 -23.60 -3.92
N GLU A 202 -4.21 -23.98 -5.14
CA GLU A 202 -4.19 -25.40 -5.54
C GLU A 202 -3.17 -26.23 -4.74
N GLU A 203 -2.05 -25.62 -4.34
CA GLU A 203 -1.03 -26.24 -3.49
C GLU A 203 -1.34 -26.11 -1.99
N GLY A 204 -2.50 -25.53 -1.62
CA GLY A 204 -2.89 -25.30 -0.24
C GLY A 204 -1.93 -24.37 0.49
N VAL A 205 -1.42 -23.33 -0.18
CA VAL A 205 -0.60 -22.30 0.47
C VAL A 205 -1.48 -21.49 1.40
N ASP A 206 -1.10 -21.45 2.65
CA ASP A 206 -1.77 -20.70 3.71
C ASP A 206 -0.75 -19.95 4.58
N ARG A 207 -1.22 -19.31 5.64
CA ARG A 207 -0.36 -18.55 6.54
C ARG A 207 0.73 -19.40 7.22
N SER A 208 0.51 -20.69 7.42
CA SER A 208 1.50 -21.57 8.08
C SER A 208 2.74 -21.84 7.21
N LYS A 209 2.56 -21.81 5.88
CA LYS A 209 3.65 -22.05 4.91
C LYS A 209 4.31 -20.74 4.44
N TYR A 210 3.64 -19.62 4.57
CA TYR A 210 4.03 -18.34 4.06
C TYR A 210 5.43 -17.90 4.51
N ASP A 211 5.71 -17.94 5.82
CA ASP A 211 6.97 -17.47 6.39
C ASP A 211 8.15 -18.39 5.96
N ILE A 212 7.90 -19.69 5.84
CA ILE A 212 8.91 -20.66 5.37
C ILE A 212 9.27 -20.39 3.91
N ILE A 213 8.27 -20.18 3.05
CA ILE A 213 8.48 -19.88 1.63
C ILE A 213 9.25 -18.56 1.48
N ALA A 214 8.85 -17.52 2.21
CA ALA A 214 9.53 -16.23 2.20
C ALA A 214 10.99 -16.35 2.65
N GLY A 215 11.27 -17.10 3.75
CA GLY A 215 12.61 -17.38 4.22
C GLY A 215 13.45 -18.11 3.17
N ASN A 216 12.89 -19.13 2.49
CA ASN A 216 13.57 -19.84 1.42
C ASN A 216 13.89 -18.92 0.22
N MET A 217 13.01 -17.99 -0.13
CA MET A 217 13.29 -16.98 -1.15
C MET A 217 14.48 -16.10 -0.76
N MET A 218 14.54 -15.65 0.49
CA MET A 218 15.65 -14.83 0.99
C MET A 218 17.00 -15.57 0.91
N MET A 219 17.04 -16.88 1.21
CA MET A 219 18.24 -17.70 1.05
C MET A 219 18.71 -17.77 -0.42
N LEU A 220 17.82 -17.58 -1.38
CA LEU A 220 18.13 -17.54 -2.82
C LEU A 220 18.40 -16.12 -3.33
N GLY A 221 18.57 -15.13 -2.43
CA GLY A 221 18.81 -13.75 -2.80
C GLY A 221 17.57 -13.05 -3.40
N ARG A 222 16.38 -13.51 -3.01
CA ARG A 222 15.09 -12.91 -3.39
C ARG A 222 14.34 -12.49 -2.13
N ASP A 223 13.53 -11.46 -2.24
CA ASP A 223 12.62 -11.08 -1.18
C ASP A 223 11.17 -11.23 -1.65
N LEU A 224 10.28 -11.76 -0.80
CA LEU A 224 8.87 -11.96 -1.17
C LEU A 224 8.17 -10.64 -1.48
N CYS A 225 8.36 -9.64 -0.63
CA CYS A 225 7.80 -8.29 -0.84
C CYS A 225 8.38 -7.64 -2.10
N GLY A 226 9.71 -7.74 -2.29
CA GLY A 226 10.37 -7.28 -3.50
C GLY A 226 9.84 -7.96 -4.76
N PHE A 227 9.68 -9.28 -4.71
CA PHE A 227 9.16 -10.06 -5.84
C PHE A 227 7.72 -9.65 -6.20
N MET A 228 6.87 -9.40 -5.18
CA MET A 228 5.51 -8.89 -5.35
C MET A 228 5.50 -7.53 -6.05
N HIS A 229 6.37 -6.61 -5.64
CA HIS A 229 6.47 -5.30 -6.28
C HIS A 229 7.01 -5.35 -7.71
N TYR A 230 7.95 -6.25 -8.03
CA TYR A 230 8.37 -6.48 -9.41
C TYR A 230 7.22 -6.99 -10.28
N ASP A 231 6.38 -7.88 -9.76
CA ASP A 231 5.19 -8.36 -10.46
C ASP A 231 4.15 -7.25 -10.63
N ASP A 232 3.97 -6.36 -9.66
CA ASP A 232 3.09 -5.18 -9.76
C ASP A 232 3.56 -4.21 -10.86
N ILE A 233 4.87 -3.97 -10.97
CA ILE A 233 5.46 -3.16 -12.03
C ILE A 233 5.26 -3.84 -13.39
N ALA A 234 5.63 -5.11 -13.53
CA ALA A 234 5.50 -5.86 -14.77
C ALA A 234 4.04 -6.00 -15.23
N SER A 235 3.10 -6.18 -14.29
CA SER A 235 1.67 -6.24 -14.60
C SER A 235 1.12 -4.87 -15.03
N THR A 236 1.65 -3.78 -14.49
CA THR A 236 1.30 -2.42 -14.95
C THR A 236 1.87 -2.16 -16.35
N ASP A 237 3.08 -2.68 -16.63
CA ASP A 237 3.65 -2.64 -17.97
C ASP A 237 2.78 -3.41 -18.96
N PHE A 238 2.33 -4.60 -18.61
CA PHE A 238 1.36 -5.36 -19.39
C PHE A 238 0.06 -4.60 -19.63
N LEU A 239 -0.56 -4.08 -18.55
CA LEU A 239 -1.80 -3.29 -18.64
C LEU A 239 -1.66 -2.15 -19.65
N SER A 240 -0.52 -1.46 -19.67
CA SER A 240 -0.26 -0.35 -20.59
C SER A 240 -0.18 -0.76 -22.07
N THR A 241 -0.05 -2.05 -22.39
CA THR A 241 -0.01 -2.58 -23.76
C THR A 241 -1.39 -2.96 -24.32
N LEU A 242 -2.40 -3.02 -23.45
CA LEU A 242 -3.74 -3.43 -23.87
C LEU A 242 -4.40 -2.37 -24.77
N PRO A 243 -4.98 -2.74 -25.92
CA PRO A 243 -5.41 -1.78 -26.95
C PRO A 243 -6.56 -0.88 -26.52
N TYR A 244 -7.30 -1.25 -25.49
CA TYR A 244 -8.40 -0.47 -24.93
C TYR A 244 -7.98 0.42 -23.73
N VAL A 245 -6.69 0.41 -23.37
CA VAL A 245 -6.14 1.21 -22.26
C VAL A 245 -5.44 2.45 -22.80
N ASP A 246 -5.78 3.60 -22.23
CA ASP A 246 -5.00 4.80 -22.42
C ASP A 246 -3.77 4.75 -21.47
N LYS A 247 -2.61 4.45 -22.07
CA LYS A 247 -1.34 4.28 -21.35
C LYS A 247 -0.87 5.52 -20.58
N ASP A 248 -1.38 6.70 -20.92
CA ASP A 248 -1.03 7.97 -20.28
C ASP A 248 -2.00 8.33 -19.16
N ARG A 249 -3.04 7.50 -18.93
CA ARG A 249 -4.07 7.67 -17.89
C ARG A 249 -4.25 6.40 -17.05
N ILE A 250 -3.16 5.90 -16.47
CA ILE A 250 -3.19 4.72 -15.58
C ILE A 250 -3.03 5.18 -14.13
N GLY A 251 -3.94 4.75 -13.27
CA GLY A 251 -3.86 4.86 -11.82
C GLY A 251 -3.69 3.51 -11.13
N CYS A 252 -3.53 3.54 -9.81
CA CYS A 252 -3.57 2.34 -8.98
C CYS A 252 -4.32 2.60 -7.67
N MET A 253 -4.88 1.54 -7.10
CA MET A 253 -5.61 1.59 -5.83
C MET A 253 -5.47 0.28 -5.08
N GLY A 254 -5.47 0.38 -3.75
CA GLY A 254 -5.60 -0.79 -2.88
C GLY A 254 -5.96 -0.43 -1.45
N CYS A 255 -6.33 -1.48 -0.69
CA CYS A 255 -6.61 -1.40 0.74
C CYS A 255 -5.62 -2.28 1.51
N SER A 256 -5.24 -1.88 2.74
CA SER A 256 -4.32 -2.65 3.57
C SER A 256 -2.99 -2.94 2.85
N MET A 257 -2.52 -4.19 2.75
CA MET A 257 -1.36 -4.55 1.93
C MET A 257 -1.50 -4.02 0.49
N GLY A 258 -2.72 -3.97 -0.06
CA GLY A 258 -2.97 -3.37 -1.37
C GLY A 258 -2.65 -1.88 -1.41
N ALA A 259 -2.88 -1.15 -0.31
CA ALA A 259 -2.48 0.25 -0.20
C ALA A 259 -0.95 0.40 -0.12
N TYR A 260 -0.27 -0.48 0.63
CA TYR A 260 1.18 -0.57 0.63
C TYR A 260 1.72 -0.77 -0.79
N ARG A 261 1.17 -1.73 -1.53
CA ARG A 261 1.51 -1.97 -2.94
C ARG A 261 1.20 -0.77 -3.83
N ALA A 262 0.07 -0.06 -3.60
CA ALA A 262 -0.34 1.07 -4.42
C ALA A 262 0.61 2.27 -4.29
N TRP A 263 0.99 2.67 -3.06
CA TRP A 263 1.93 3.76 -2.92
C TRP A 263 3.36 3.35 -3.32
N MET A 264 3.79 2.09 -3.11
CA MET A 264 5.05 1.57 -3.64
C MET A 264 5.07 1.60 -5.17
N LEU A 265 4.02 1.12 -5.83
CA LEU A 265 3.90 1.13 -7.28
C LEU A 265 3.90 2.58 -7.83
N SER A 266 3.20 3.50 -7.15
CA SER A 266 3.22 4.93 -7.49
C SER A 266 4.61 5.54 -7.35
N ALA A 267 5.38 5.13 -6.35
CA ALA A 267 6.75 5.56 -6.12
C ALA A 267 7.72 5.02 -7.19
N MET A 268 7.55 3.77 -7.64
CA MET A 268 8.54 3.04 -8.45
C MET A 268 8.21 2.99 -9.94
N SER A 269 6.95 3.20 -10.36
CA SER A 269 6.54 3.15 -11.77
C SER A 269 6.10 4.52 -12.28
N ASP A 270 6.70 5.00 -13.38
CA ASP A 270 6.30 6.27 -14.01
C ASP A 270 5.05 6.13 -14.89
N LYS A 271 4.57 4.91 -15.13
CA LYS A 271 3.29 4.65 -15.80
C LYS A 271 2.10 5.01 -14.91
N ILE A 272 2.23 4.90 -13.60
CA ILE A 272 1.20 5.33 -12.66
C ILE A 272 1.19 6.86 -12.60
N LYS A 273 0.02 7.44 -12.89
CA LYS A 273 -0.20 8.90 -12.88
C LYS A 273 -0.92 9.39 -11.63
N VAL A 274 -1.68 8.52 -10.98
CA VAL A 274 -2.42 8.81 -9.73
C VAL A 274 -2.53 7.55 -8.89
N GLY A 275 -2.47 7.67 -7.56
CA GLY A 275 -2.63 6.55 -6.64
C GLY A 275 -3.63 6.82 -5.52
N ALA A 276 -4.29 5.76 -5.04
CA ALA A 276 -5.13 5.78 -3.85
C ALA A 276 -4.75 4.63 -2.91
N ALA A 277 -4.44 4.97 -1.67
CA ALA A 277 -3.96 4.05 -0.63
C ALA A 277 -4.88 4.12 0.60
N ILE A 278 -5.64 3.05 0.84
CA ILE A 278 -6.65 3.00 1.89
C ILE A 278 -6.17 2.10 3.02
N CYS A 279 -6.13 2.63 4.26
CA CYS A 279 -5.80 1.92 5.49
C CYS A 279 -4.41 1.25 5.47
N TRP A 280 -3.40 1.94 4.96
CA TRP A 280 -2.01 1.54 5.18
C TRP A 280 -1.06 2.73 5.03
N MET A 281 -0.74 3.39 6.13
CA MET A 281 0.36 4.37 6.26
C MET A 281 0.63 4.61 7.75
N VAL A 282 1.90 4.55 8.12
CA VAL A 282 2.33 4.72 9.52
C VAL A 282 3.85 4.98 9.55
N THR A 283 4.38 5.51 10.64
CA THR A 283 5.83 5.55 10.88
C THR A 283 6.31 4.26 11.55
N THR A 284 7.53 3.84 11.24
CA THR A 284 8.19 2.67 11.84
C THR A 284 8.26 2.79 13.37
N ASP A 285 8.51 3.99 13.90
CA ASP A 285 8.58 4.24 15.35
C ASP A 285 7.32 3.78 16.09
N VAL A 286 6.15 4.01 15.50
CA VAL A 286 4.87 3.62 16.11
C VAL A 286 4.48 2.18 15.75
N GLN A 287 4.78 1.74 14.54
CA GLN A 287 4.38 0.40 14.07
C GLN A 287 5.16 -0.73 14.76
N MET A 288 6.38 -0.47 15.19
CA MET A 288 7.18 -1.41 15.99
C MET A 288 7.52 -0.74 17.32
N SER A 289 6.68 -0.93 18.34
CA SER A 289 6.84 -0.29 19.64
C SER A 289 6.41 -1.23 20.76
N THR A 290 7.33 -1.52 21.69
CA THR A 290 7.02 -2.28 22.89
C THR A 290 6.12 -1.49 23.82
N ALA A 291 6.24 -0.16 23.83
CA ALA A 291 5.43 0.73 24.68
C ALA A 291 3.97 0.83 24.19
N ASP A 292 3.74 0.80 22.90
CA ASP A 292 2.41 0.84 22.29
C ASP A 292 1.84 -0.57 22.05
N HIS A 293 2.56 -1.62 22.42
CA HIS A 293 2.21 -3.03 22.16
C HIS A 293 1.91 -3.26 20.67
N LYS A 294 2.78 -2.73 19.80
CA LYS A 294 2.65 -2.81 18.35
C LYS A 294 3.80 -3.53 17.69
N ARG A 295 3.47 -4.35 16.70
CA ARG A 295 4.40 -5.02 15.80
C ARG A 295 3.85 -4.98 14.38
N GLU A 296 4.70 -5.17 13.39
CA GLU A 296 4.27 -5.34 12.00
C GLU A 296 3.55 -6.69 11.84
N TYR A 297 2.31 -6.65 11.35
CA TYR A 297 1.48 -7.86 11.18
C TYR A 297 1.55 -8.48 9.78
N GLY A 298 1.95 -7.70 8.78
CA GLY A 298 2.06 -8.16 7.41
C GLY A 298 3.29 -9.04 7.15
N GLY A 299 4.23 -9.06 8.08
CA GLY A 299 5.44 -9.86 7.99
C GLY A 299 6.17 -9.63 6.67
N PHE A 300 6.59 -10.70 6.03
CA PHE A 300 7.34 -10.66 4.78
C PHE A 300 6.62 -10.03 3.58
N ALA A 301 5.30 -9.80 3.64
CA ALA A 301 4.58 -9.09 2.58
C ALA A 301 4.80 -7.57 2.58
N ASN A 302 5.24 -7.01 3.71
CA ASN A 302 5.48 -5.57 3.90
C ASN A 302 6.94 -5.27 4.30
N CYS A 303 7.82 -6.24 4.20
CA CYS A 303 9.20 -6.16 4.66
C CYS A 303 10.14 -6.12 3.46
N LEU A 304 10.82 -4.99 3.25
CA LEU A 304 11.99 -4.90 2.38
C LEU A 304 13.22 -4.84 3.28
N PRO A 305 14.05 -5.90 3.32
CA PRO A 305 15.16 -6.02 4.25
C PRO A 305 16.14 -4.83 4.17
N GLY A 306 16.46 -4.24 5.32
CA GLY A 306 17.43 -3.15 5.43
C GLY A 306 16.94 -1.78 4.98
N LEU A 307 15.80 -1.65 4.31
CA LEU A 307 15.35 -0.37 3.77
C LEU A 307 15.10 0.69 4.86
N ARG A 308 14.68 0.27 6.06
CA ARG A 308 14.46 1.17 7.21
C ARG A 308 15.74 1.85 7.71
N GLN A 309 16.91 1.34 7.40
CA GLN A 309 18.18 2.02 7.66
C GLN A 309 18.31 3.34 6.87
N TYR A 310 17.57 3.48 5.77
CA TYR A 310 17.69 4.60 4.83
C TYR A 310 16.48 5.51 4.79
N MET A 311 15.28 4.95 4.85
CA MET A 311 14.00 5.66 4.69
C MET A 311 12.90 4.99 5.50
N ASP A 312 12.02 5.79 6.10
CA ASP A 312 10.78 5.30 6.68
C ASP A 312 9.69 5.13 5.61
N TYR A 313 8.57 4.49 5.93
CA TYR A 313 7.42 4.28 5.02
C TYR A 313 6.95 5.58 4.35
N PRO A 314 6.71 6.69 5.09
CA PRO A 314 6.30 7.94 4.46
C PRO A 314 7.37 8.54 3.53
N ASP A 315 8.65 8.32 3.80
CA ASP A 315 9.73 8.77 2.92
C ASP A 315 9.72 8.02 1.58
N ILE A 316 9.47 6.69 1.62
CA ILE A 316 9.39 5.86 0.41
C ILE A 316 8.14 6.23 -0.40
N ALA A 317 6.98 6.36 0.25
CA ALA A 317 5.74 6.80 -0.40
C ALA A 317 5.93 8.18 -1.08
N SER A 318 6.76 9.04 -0.48
CA SER A 318 7.07 10.37 -1.01
C SER A 318 7.88 10.36 -2.31
N LEU A 319 8.46 9.23 -2.72
CA LEU A 319 9.04 9.06 -4.06
C LEU A 319 7.98 9.18 -5.17
N ALA A 320 6.69 9.05 -4.85
CA ALA A 320 5.62 9.30 -5.80
C ALA A 320 5.46 10.79 -6.14
N ALA A 321 5.90 11.73 -5.28
CA ALA A 321 5.75 13.16 -5.54
C ALA A 321 6.41 13.57 -6.88
N PRO A 322 5.84 14.52 -7.61
CA PRO A 322 4.62 15.30 -7.34
C PRO A 322 3.33 14.71 -7.95
N LYS A 323 3.22 13.39 -8.10
CA LYS A 323 2.01 12.73 -8.63
C LYS A 323 0.85 12.93 -7.65
N PRO A 324 -0.40 13.01 -8.14
CA PRO A 324 -1.58 13.00 -7.27
C PRO A 324 -1.66 11.70 -6.45
N MET A 325 -1.81 11.84 -5.13
CA MET A 325 -1.96 10.72 -4.20
C MET A 325 -3.07 10.99 -3.19
N LEU A 326 -3.91 9.98 -2.97
CA LEU A 326 -4.92 9.95 -1.93
C LEU A 326 -4.52 8.91 -0.87
N PHE A 327 -4.50 9.31 0.40
CA PHE A 327 -4.34 8.43 1.54
C PHE A 327 -5.55 8.58 2.46
N ILE A 328 -6.22 7.48 2.78
CA ILE A 328 -7.29 7.44 3.79
C ILE A 328 -6.89 6.41 4.85
N SER A 329 -7.00 6.78 6.13
CA SER A 329 -6.78 5.87 7.26
C SER A 329 -7.91 5.99 8.28
N GLY A 330 -8.19 4.90 9.01
CA GLY A 330 -9.23 4.85 10.02
C GLY A 330 -8.73 5.29 11.40
N THR A 331 -9.53 6.07 12.15
CA THR A 331 -9.23 6.38 13.55
C THR A 331 -9.53 5.21 14.48
N LYS A 332 -10.36 4.26 14.05
CA LYS A 332 -10.68 3.00 14.73
C LYS A 332 -9.85 1.81 14.21
N ASP A 333 -8.89 2.08 13.32
CA ASP A 333 -7.98 1.06 12.79
C ASP A 333 -6.92 0.71 13.85
N HIS A 334 -7.04 -0.49 14.44
CA HIS A 334 -6.11 -0.96 15.47
C HIS A 334 -4.80 -1.52 14.91
N LEU A 335 -4.68 -1.69 13.58
CA LEU A 335 -3.42 -2.10 12.94
C LEU A 335 -2.48 -0.91 12.76
N PHE A 336 -3.02 0.29 12.47
CA PHE A 336 -2.25 1.50 12.20
C PHE A 336 -2.59 2.60 13.19
N PRO A 337 -1.84 2.75 14.30
CA PRO A 337 -2.15 3.74 15.32
C PRO A 337 -2.18 5.17 14.78
N VAL A 338 -3.22 5.92 15.14
CA VAL A 338 -3.47 7.31 14.67
C VAL A 338 -2.27 8.23 14.86
N ARG A 339 -1.50 8.07 15.95
CA ARG A 339 -0.28 8.86 16.20
C ARG A 339 0.73 8.67 15.07
N GLY A 340 1.00 7.43 14.68
CA GLY A 340 1.94 7.11 13.61
C GLY A 340 1.43 7.52 12.22
N VAL A 341 0.12 7.41 11.98
CA VAL A 341 -0.52 7.90 10.74
C VAL A 341 -0.35 9.40 10.59
N LYS A 342 -0.65 10.18 11.64
CA LYS A 342 -0.48 11.64 11.64
C LYS A 342 0.98 12.06 11.41
N GLN A 343 1.92 11.38 12.03
CA GLN A 343 3.35 11.62 11.81
C GLN A 343 3.73 11.35 10.35
N ALA A 344 3.28 10.24 9.79
CA ALA A 344 3.53 9.87 8.40
C ALA A 344 2.94 10.88 7.43
N PHE A 345 1.68 11.29 7.63
CA PHE A 345 1.03 12.30 6.79
C PHE A 345 1.78 13.64 6.82
N SER A 346 2.24 14.07 8.00
CA SER A 346 3.06 15.30 8.12
C SER A 346 4.35 15.22 7.30
N ILE A 347 5.02 14.07 7.30
CA ILE A 347 6.24 13.85 6.50
C ILE A 347 5.92 13.91 5.01
N ILE A 348 4.86 13.24 4.57
CA ILE A 348 4.43 13.20 3.17
C ILE A 348 4.06 14.62 2.69
N HIS A 349 3.25 15.38 3.44
CA HIS A 349 2.90 16.76 3.12
C HIS A 349 4.13 17.65 2.94
N GLY A 350 5.11 17.54 3.83
CA GLY A 350 6.36 18.30 3.72
C GLY A 350 7.11 18.05 2.41
N VAL A 351 6.99 16.85 1.82
CA VAL A 351 7.60 16.54 0.53
C VAL A 351 6.80 17.17 -0.62
N TRP A 352 5.47 16.95 -0.70
CA TRP A 352 4.63 17.54 -1.75
C TRP A 352 4.69 19.06 -1.74
N GLN A 353 4.62 19.67 -0.56
CA GLN A 353 4.78 21.12 -0.39
C GLN A 353 6.13 21.61 -0.92
N SER A 354 7.22 20.88 -0.65
CA SER A 354 8.55 21.25 -1.16
C SER A 354 8.65 21.22 -2.69
N GLN A 355 7.70 20.54 -3.37
CA GLN A 355 7.61 20.46 -4.82
C GLN A 355 6.52 21.37 -5.41
N GLY A 356 5.88 22.23 -4.61
CA GLY A 356 4.78 23.09 -5.05
C GLY A 356 3.57 22.30 -5.55
N ALA A 357 3.31 21.12 -4.97
CA ALA A 357 2.28 20.17 -5.42
C ALA A 357 1.33 19.75 -4.29
N ASP A 358 1.19 20.56 -3.26
CA ASP A 358 0.36 20.26 -2.09
C ASP A 358 -1.13 20.03 -2.48
N ASP A 359 -1.60 20.70 -3.53
CA ASP A 359 -2.93 20.54 -4.11
C ASP A 359 -3.18 19.17 -4.76
N LYS A 360 -2.14 18.36 -4.95
CA LYS A 360 -2.19 17.01 -5.53
C LYS A 360 -2.16 15.92 -4.47
N LEU A 361 -1.95 16.28 -3.22
CA LEU A 361 -1.96 15.34 -2.10
C LEU A 361 -3.25 15.51 -1.31
N ASP A 362 -3.93 14.39 -1.05
CA ASP A 362 -5.10 14.34 -0.17
C ASP A 362 -4.86 13.27 0.90
N THR A 363 -4.91 13.65 2.18
CA THR A 363 -4.71 12.74 3.31
C THR A 363 -5.84 12.91 4.30
N GLU A 364 -6.58 11.84 4.57
CA GLU A 364 -7.77 11.89 5.40
C GLU A 364 -7.73 10.85 6.53
N LEU A 365 -8.21 11.26 7.70
CA LEU A 365 -8.48 10.38 8.84
C LEU A 365 -9.99 10.31 9.05
N TRP A 366 -10.55 9.13 8.87
CA TRP A 366 -11.99 8.88 8.98
C TRP A 366 -12.31 8.08 10.23
N ASP A 367 -13.51 8.24 10.76
CA ASP A 367 -13.98 7.46 11.92
C ASP A 367 -14.46 6.05 11.51
N ILE A 368 -13.55 5.29 10.90
CA ILE A 368 -13.79 3.93 10.39
C ILE A 368 -12.76 2.94 10.96
N PRO A 369 -13.10 1.64 10.99
CA PRO A 369 -12.15 0.57 11.28
C PRO A 369 -11.23 0.30 10.07
N HIS A 370 -10.44 -0.76 10.15
CA HIS A 370 -9.59 -1.24 9.05
C HIS A 370 -10.43 -1.80 7.89
N SER A 371 -10.85 -0.94 6.95
CA SER A 371 -11.75 -1.31 5.85
C SER A 371 -11.74 -0.30 4.71
N CYS A 372 -12.19 -0.73 3.52
CA CYS A 372 -12.39 0.12 2.36
C CYS A 372 -13.89 0.30 2.08
N HIS A 373 -14.56 1.06 2.94
CA HIS A 373 -15.99 1.35 2.85
C HIS A 373 -16.38 1.98 1.51
N LYS A 374 -17.66 1.93 1.13
CA LYS A 374 -18.19 2.52 -0.11
C LYS A 374 -17.85 4.01 -0.26
N ASP A 375 -17.84 4.74 0.85
CA ASP A 375 -17.45 6.15 0.84
C ASP A 375 -15.97 6.34 0.45
N ALA A 376 -15.07 5.46 0.91
CA ALA A 376 -13.67 5.49 0.50
C ALA A 376 -13.50 5.12 -0.98
N GLN A 377 -14.30 4.18 -1.48
CA GLN A 377 -14.34 3.83 -2.91
C GLN A 377 -14.89 5.00 -3.75
N LEU A 378 -15.95 5.67 -3.29
CA LEU A 378 -16.50 6.88 -3.94
C LEU A 378 -15.48 8.02 -3.95
N LYS A 379 -14.82 8.29 -2.82
CA LYS A 379 -13.78 9.31 -2.73
C LYS A 379 -12.63 9.00 -3.69
N SER A 380 -12.22 7.75 -3.79
CA SER A 380 -11.18 7.30 -4.73
C SER A 380 -11.62 7.50 -6.18
N LEU A 381 -12.87 7.17 -6.53
CA LEU A 381 -13.43 7.44 -7.86
C LEU A 381 -13.39 8.95 -8.19
N GLN A 382 -13.84 9.81 -7.28
CA GLN A 382 -13.81 11.26 -7.46
C GLN A 382 -12.40 11.79 -7.66
N PHE A 383 -11.43 11.23 -6.90
CA PHE A 383 -10.03 11.58 -7.02
C PHE A 383 -9.46 11.15 -8.39
N PHE A 384 -9.77 9.94 -8.86
CA PHE A 384 -9.39 9.50 -10.20
C PHE A 384 -10.03 10.32 -11.30
N ASP A 385 -11.32 10.65 -11.20
CA ASP A 385 -12.01 11.49 -12.19
C ASP A 385 -11.35 12.86 -12.32
N LYS A 386 -10.93 13.47 -11.20
CA LYS A 386 -10.21 14.76 -11.20
C LYS A 386 -8.92 14.72 -12.04
N TYR A 387 -8.17 13.63 -11.99
CA TYR A 387 -6.82 13.57 -12.58
C TYR A 387 -6.73 12.74 -13.85
N LEU A 388 -7.59 11.74 -14.05
CA LEU A 388 -7.58 10.88 -15.23
C LEU A 388 -8.67 11.20 -16.25
N LYS A 389 -9.67 12.02 -15.89
CA LYS A 389 -10.73 12.49 -16.79
C LYS A 389 -10.92 14.02 -16.66
N PRO A 390 -9.88 14.83 -16.90
CA PRO A 390 -9.99 16.28 -16.80
C PRO A 390 -11.03 16.78 -17.82
N GLY A 391 -11.98 17.63 -17.35
CA GLY A 391 -13.08 18.16 -18.16
C GLY A 391 -14.44 17.51 -17.93
N THR A 392 -14.51 16.43 -17.13
CA THR A 392 -15.80 15.87 -16.69
C THR A 392 -16.24 16.61 -15.44
N THR A 393 -17.17 17.57 -15.56
CA THR A 393 -17.66 18.37 -14.42
C THR A 393 -18.46 17.50 -13.44
N ALA A 394 -18.34 17.78 -12.13
CA ALA A 394 -19.04 17.08 -11.05
C ALA A 394 -20.59 17.02 -11.24
N SER A 395 -21.18 17.96 -12.00
CA SER A 395 -22.60 17.95 -12.35
C SER A 395 -23.02 16.77 -13.23
N SER A 396 -22.12 16.23 -14.06
CA SER A 396 -22.39 15.06 -14.91
C SER A 396 -22.41 13.74 -14.12
N ILE A 397 -21.72 13.69 -12.99
CA ILE A 397 -21.64 12.51 -12.12
C ILE A 397 -22.96 12.35 -11.35
N THR A 398 -23.48 13.44 -10.80
CA THR A 398 -24.76 13.41 -10.05
C THR A 398 -25.96 13.11 -10.96
N GLN A 399 -25.92 13.52 -12.23
CA GLN A 399 -26.97 13.20 -13.21
C GLN A 399 -26.90 11.75 -13.69
N ARG A 400 -25.72 11.14 -13.81
CA ARG A 400 -25.56 9.72 -14.17
C ARG A 400 -26.05 8.79 -13.05
N SER A 401 -25.73 9.10 -11.79
CA SER A 401 -26.20 8.33 -10.63
C SER A 401 -27.72 8.41 -10.44
N LYS A 402 -28.37 9.56 -10.73
CA LYS A 402 -29.82 9.73 -10.72
C LYS A 402 -30.50 8.97 -11.88
N LYS A 403 -29.89 8.92 -13.06
CA LYS A 403 -30.41 8.16 -14.21
C LYS A 403 -30.31 6.65 -14.04
N GLN A 404 -29.29 6.15 -13.32
CA GLN A 404 -29.17 4.73 -12.99
C GLN A 404 -30.20 4.30 -11.93
N LYS A 405 -30.44 5.12 -10.88
CA LYS A 405 -31.49 4.85 -9.89
C LYS A 405 -32.90 4.83 -10.49
N SER A 406 -33.15 5.62 -11.55
CA SER A 406 -34.47 5.62 -12.22
C SER A 406 -34.69 4.44 -13.18
N LYS A 407 -33.63 3.73 -13.60
CA LYS A 407 -33.73 2.52 -14.45
C LYS A 407 -33.79 1.22 -13.65
N SER A 408 -33.38 1.22 -12.38
CA SER A 408 -33.49 0.05 -11.50
C SER A 408 -34.86 -0.06 -10.81
N ASN A 409 -35.71 0.97 -10.90
CA ASN A 409 -37.07 1.00 -10.36
C ASN A 409 -38.15 0.87 -11.44
N LYS A 410 -37.82 0.41 -12.62
CA LYS A 410 -38.71 -0.09 -13.68
C LYS A 410 -38.29 -1.51 -14.06
#